data_5963e5e0eeca8b62d3652c5ce9945b6e
#
_entry.id   5963e5e0eeca8b62d3652c5ce9945b6e
#
_cell.length_a   1.000
_cell.length_b   1.000
_cell.length_c   1.000
_cell.angle_alpha   90.00
_cell.angle_beta   90.00
_cell.angle_gamma   90.00
#
_symmetry.space_group_name_H-M   'P 1'
#
loop_
_entity.id
_entity.type
_entity.pdbx_description
1 polymer ?
#
loop_
_entity_poly.entity_id
_entity_poly.type
_entity_poly.pdbx_seq_one_letter_code
_entity_poly.pdbx_strand_id
1 'polypeptide(L)'
;MEIFKAGLKQFLKIVVINIMCFFVVVSFSVLATAAFTKNIGYTAYGTVSGSNDAEELYTYYYADGEDTKKQEYTDRGYTVTEASIRSVLSGSGKAAYLIVSQVFCIMILLCFIYPNLWQLGTKDSNLVKFKHENEDKLKGLKIGLISVIPIYLFLLCLAAAKIFGFNLSPLLFKTLNPCFFSLIEVILNGAKTAADLSVGRYVLLFILPIIIPAASFGSYILGYKNISIGEKMIYKKKNGENN
;
A
#
# COMPACT_ATOMS: atom_id res chain seq x y z
N MET A 1 -20.23 22.17 13.43
CA MET A 1 -19.74 22.57 12.10
C MET A 1 -18.20 22.51 12.00
N GLU A 2 -17.46 22.93 13.01
CA GLU A 2 -15.97 22.93 13.00
C GLU A 2 -15.34 21.54 12.89
N ILE A 3 -15.82 20.55 13.67
CA ILE A 3 -15.31 19.17 13.62
C ILE A 3 -15.47 18.57 12.23
N PHE A 4 -16.60 18.82 11.56
CA PHE A 4 -16.84 18.33 10.19
C PHE A 4 -15.86 18.96 9.19
N LYS A 5 -15.64 20.29 9.28
CA LYS A 5 -14.63 20.97 8.43
C LYS A 5 -13.23 20.43 8.67
N ALA A 6 -12.87 20.17 9.94
CA ALA A 6 -11.58 19.58 10.29
C ALA A 6 -11.43 18.14 9.73
N GLY A 7 -12.49 17.33 9.83
CA GLY A 7 -12.51 15.97 9.26
C GLY A 7 -12.39 15.96 7.74
N LEU A 8 -13.10 16.87 7.04
CA LEU A 8 -12.98 17.02 5.59
C LEU A 8 -11.56 17.46 5.18
N LYS A 9 -10.98 18.43 5.91
CA LYS A 9 -9.59 18.84 5.68
C LYS A 9 -8.61 17.68 5.89
N GLN A 10 -8.86 16.84 6.89
CA GLN A 10 -8.04 15.64 7.12
C GLN A 10 -8.22 14.61 6.00
N PHE A 11 -9.43 14.40 5.50
CA PHE A 11 -9.67 13.54 4.33
C PHE A 11 -8.86 14.00 3.11
N LEU A 12 -8.87 15.31 2.80
CA LEU A 12 -8.06 15.84 1.70
C LEU A 12 -6.56 15.57 1.90
N LYS A 13 -6.05 15.64 3.14
CA LYS A 13 -4.67 15.25 3.42
C LYS A 13 -4.43 13.77 3.19
N ILE A 14 -5.39 12.90 3.55
CA ILE A 14 -5.29 11.45 3.29
C ILE A 14 -5.21 11.18 1.78
N VAL A 15 -5.94 11.94 0.95
CA VAL A 15 -5.82 11.83 -0.50
C VAL A 15 -4.38 12.15 -0.96
N VAL A 16 -3.79 13.23 -0.45
CA VAL A 16 -2.39 13.58 -0.75
C VAL A 16 -1.43 12.50 -0.27
N ILE A 17 -1.63 11.97 0.95
CA ILE A 17 -0.86 10.85 1.48
C ILE A 17 -0.95 9.62 0.57
N ASN A 18 -2.15 9.29 0.08
CA ASN A 18 -2.35 8.17 -0.83
C ASN A 18 -1.57 8.37 -2.15
N ILE A 19 -1.53 9.59 -2.69
CA ILE A 19 -0.71 9.90 -3.87
C ILE A 19 0.78 9.67 -3.57
N MET A 20 1.28 10.15 -2.42
CA MET A 20 2.68 9.93 -2.02
C MET A 20 2.99 8.43 -1.83
N CYS A 21 2.11 7.71 -1.14
CA CYS A 21 2.24 6.27 -0.94
C CYS A 21 2.22 5.49 -2.26
N PHE A 22 1.44 5.93 -3.26
CA PHE A 22 1.45 5.34 -4.59
C PHE A 22 2.85 5.39 -5.22
N PHE A 23 3.50 6.54 -5.20
CA PHE A 23 4.88 6.67 -5.71
C PHE A 23 5.87 5.79 -4.94
N VAL A 24 5.74 5.71 -3.61
CA VAL A 24 6.57 4.83 -2.78
C VAL A 24 6.39 3.36 -3.18
N VAL A 25 5.14 2.91 -3.29
CA VAL A 25 4.83 1.52 -3.69
C VAL A 25 5.38 1.19 -5.07
N VAL A 26 5.21 2.09 -6.05
CA VAL A 26 5.74 1.92 -7.41
C VAL A 26 7.27 1.85 -7.39
N SER A 27 7.93 2.77 -6.67
CA SER A 27 9.40 2.79 -6.58
C SER A 27 9.95 1.50 -5.96
N PHE A 28 9.36 1.04 -4.85
CA PHE A 28 9.76 -0.24 -4.24
C PHE A 28 9.44 -1.43 -5.13
N SER A 29 8.36 -1.40 -5.91
CA SER A 29 8.03 -2.45 -6.88
C SER A 29 9.11 -2.56 -7.96
N VAL A 30 9.56 -1.44 -8.51
CA VAL A 30 10.63 -1.40 -9.51
C VAL A 30 11.95 -1.92 -8.93
N LEU A 31 12.32 -1.46 -7.72
CA LEU A 31 13.53 -1.92 -7.03
C LEU A 31 13.47 -3.42 -6.73
N ALA A 32 12.34 -3.91 -6.25
CA ALA A 32 12.15 -5.33 -5.94
C ALA A 32 12.23 -6.19 -7.21
N THR A 33 11.64 -5.73 -8.31
CA THR A 33 11.74 -6.41 -9.60
C THR A 33 13.19 -6.46 -10.08
N ALA A 34 13.94 -5.36 -9.97
CA ALA A 34 15.35 -5.34 -10.37
C ALA A 34 16.22 -6.26 -9.50
N ALA A 35 15.94 -6.35 -8.18
CA ALA A 35 16.78 -7.07 -7.22
C ALA A 35 16.44 -8.57 -7.13
N PHE A 36 15.16 -8.96 -7.27
CA PHE A 36 14.68 -10.31 -6.96
C PHE A 36 14.16 -11.11 -8.15
N THR A 37 14.15 -10.54 -9.38
CA THR A 37 13.84 -11.30 -10.57
C THR A 37 15.11 -11.84 -11.19
N LYS A 38 15.06 -13.10 -11.65
CA LYS A 38 16.14 -13.76 -12.38
C LYS A 38 15.60 -14.25 -13.72
N ASN A 39 16.47 -14.37 -14.70
CA ASN A 39 16.12 -15.07 -15.92
C ASN A 39 15.93 -16.55 -15.58
N ILE A 40 14.77 -17.11 -15.91
CA ILE A 40 14.41 -18.51 -15.66
C ILE A 40 14.37 -19.34 -16.93
N GLY A 41 14.48 -18.71 -18.09
CA GLY A 41 14.44 -19.34 -19.39
C GLY A 41 14.36 -18.32 -20.52
N TYR A 42 14.00 -18.77 -21.69
CA TYR A 42 13.74 -17.92 -22.85
C TYR A 42 12.66 -18.52 -23.75
N THR A 43 11.99 -17.65 -24.52
CA THR A 43 11.16 -18.06 -25.66
C THR A 43 11.99 -17.91 -26.92
N ALA A 44 12.11 -18.98 -27.69
CA ALA A 44 12.83 -19.01 -28.95
C ALA A 44 11.89 -18.64 -30.10
N TYR A 45 12.32 -17.67 -30.89
CA TYR A 45 11.65 -17.26 -32.12
C TYR A 45 12.52 -17.63 -33.31
N GLY A 46 11.91 -18.18 -34.35
CA GLY A 46 12.58 -18.55 -35.57
C GLY A 46 12.20 -17.69 -36.76
N THR A 47 13.18 -17.29 -37.54
CA THR A 47 12.95 -16.70 -38.86
C THR A 47 13.52 -17.66 -39.92
N VAL A 48 12.74 -17.94 -40.95
CA VAL A 48 13.21 -18.69 -42.10
C VAL A 48 13.93 -17.75 -43.06
N SER A 49 15.02 -18.19 -43.66
CA SER A 49 15.76 -17.40 -44.67
C SER A 49 14.82 -16.85 -45.75
N GLY A 50 14.69 -15.53 -45.81
CA GLY A 50 13.84 -14.81 -46.79
C GLY A 50 12.48 -14.30 -46.23
N SER A 51 12.13 -14.61 -44.99
CA SER A 51 10.95 -14.03 -44.28
C SER A 51 11.40 -13.10 -43.16
N ASN A 52 10.71 -11.97 -43.02
CA ASN A 52 10.90 -11.07 -41.89
C ASN A 52 9.96 -11.38 -40.71
N ASP A 53 9.09 -12.38 -40.86
CA ASP A 53 8.14 -12.75 -39.82
C ASP A 53 8.80 -13.76 -38.87
N ALA A 54 8.92 -13.38 -37.60
CA ALA A 54 9.42 -14.24 -36.54
C ALA A 54 8.25 -15.05 -35.95
N GLU A 55 8.36 -16.38 -35.98
CA GLU A 55 7.38 -17.29 -35.38
C GLU A 55 7.91 -17.84 -34.07
N GLU A 56 7.03 -17.95 -33.06
CA GLU A 56 7.37 -18.59 -31.80
C GLU A 56 7.56 -20.09 -32.00
N LEU A 57 8.78 -20.58 -31.72
CA LEU A 57 9.13 -21.99 -31.92
C LEU A 57 8.87 -22.83 -30.67
N TYR A 58 9.44 -22.41 -29.55
CA TYR A 58 9.30 -23.10 -28.26
C TYR A 58 9.71 -22.20 -27.08
N THR A 59 9.31 -22.62 -25.89
CA THR A 59 9.75 -22.02 -24.64
C THR A 59 10.64 -23.00 -23.89
N TYR A 60 11.76 -22.50 -23.37
CA TYR A 60 12.74 -23.27 -22.63
C TYR A 60 12.95 -22.67 -21.23
N TYR A 61 13.01 -23.52 -20.20
CA TYR A 61 13.32 -23.14 -18.84
C TYR A 61 14.66 -23.77 -18.42
N TYR A 62 15.54 -22.99 -17.79
CA TYR A 62 16.85 -23.47 -17.31
C TYR A 62 16.78 -24.63 -16.31
N ALA A 63 15.63 -24.84 -15.66
CA ALA A 63 15.39 -25.98 -14.79
C ALA A 63 15.25 -27.31 -15.54
N ASP A 64 15.00 -27.28 -16.87
CA ASP A 64 14.75 -28.48 -17.68
C ASP A 64 16.03 -29.15 -18.20
N GLY A 65 17.22 -28.60 -17.90
CA GLY A 65 18.52 -29.16 -18.30
C GLY A 65 19.11 -28.50 -19.55
N GLU A 66 19.74 -29.27 -20.45
CA GLU A 66 20.30 -28.73 -21.69
C GLU A 66 19.22 -28.52 -22.77
N ASP A 67 19.30 -27.39 -23.47
CA ASP A 67 18.39 -27.09 -24.57
C ASP A 67 18.83 -27.76 -25.87
N THR A 68 18.33 -28.97 -26.09
CA THR A 68 18.57 -29.72 -27.32
C THR A 68 17.74 -29.24 -28.52
N LYS A 69 16.62 -28.52 -28.25
CA LYS A 69 15.70 -28.03 -29.30
C LYS A 69 16.32 -26.93 -30.15
N LYS A 70 17.16 -26.10 -29.59
CA LYS A 70 17.82 -25.01 -30.29
C LYS A 70 18.63 -25.55 -31.48
N GLN A 71 19.40 -26.62 -31.25
CA GLN A 71 20.19 -27.25 -32.30
C GLN A 71 19.29 -27.85 -33.39
N GLU A 72 18.21 -28.55 -33.00
CA GLU A 72 17.24 -29.13 -33.92
C GLU A 72 16.61 -28.10 -34.87
N TYR A 73 16.19 -26.93 -34.36
CA TYR A 73 15.62 -25.86 -35.18
C TYR A 73 16.67 -25.18 -36.07
N THR A 74 17.89 -25.01 -35.56
CA THR A 74 19.01 -24.49 -36.37
C THR A 74 19.35 -25.43 -37.54
N ASP A 75 19.35 -26.74 -37.32
CA ASP A 75 19.59 -27.74 -38.34
C ASP A 75 18.46 -27.77 -39.39
N ARG A 76 17.25 -27.35 -39.01
CA ARG A 76 16.10 -27.16 -39.91
C ARG A 76 16.15 -25.85 -40.71
N GLY A 77 17.19 -25.04 -40.55
CA GLY A 77 17.39 -23.80 -41.31
C GLY A 77 16.72 -22.55 -40.70
N TYR A 78 16.29 -22.60 -39.43
CA TYR A 78 15.78 -21.44 -38.72
C TYR A 78 16.93 -20.63 -38.14
N THR A 79 16.83 -19.30 -38.25
CA THR A 79 17.64 -18.41 -37.43
C THR A 79 16.91 -18.18 -36.10
N VAL A 80 17.45 -18.74 -35.00
CA VAL A 80 16.80 -18.70 -33.68
C VAL A 80 17.24 -17.46 -32.91
N THR A 81 16.29 -16.64 -32.52
CA THR A 81 16.46 -15.49 -31.60
C THR A 81 15.79 -15.79 -30.28
N GLU A 82 16.39 -15.31 -29.17
CA GLU A 82 15.94 -15.63 -27.81
C GLU A 82 15.40 -14.39 -27.12
N ALA A 83 14.18 -14.48 -26.57
CA ALA A 83 13.63 -13.49 -25.66
C ALA A 83 13.63 -14.03 -24.23
N SER A 84 14.39 -13.40 -23.33
CA SER A 84 14.54 -13.88 -21.96
C SER A 84 13.23 -13.82 -21.17
N ILE A 85 12.91 -14.92 -20.47
CA ILE A 85 11.80 -15.02 -19.53
C ILE A 85 12.32 -14.65 -18.13
N ARG A 86 11.74 -13.63 -17.51
CA ARG A 86 12.06 -13.27 -16.14
C ARG A 86 11.10 -13.96 -15.16
N SER A 87 11.63 -14.48 -14.07
CA SER A 87 10.79 -14.99 -12.99
C SER A 87 9.91 -13.88 -12.43
N VAL A 88 8.67 -14.22 -12.11
CA VAL A 88 7.89 -13.41 -11.17
C VAL A 88 8.65 -13.34 -9.84
N LEU A 89 8.59 -12.22 -9.14
CA LEU A 89 9.22 -12.06 -7.82
C LEU A 89 9.11 -13.34 -6.99
N SER A 90 10.24 -13.86 -6.49
CA SER A 90 10.28 -14.99 -5.57
C SER A 90 9.40 -14.71 -4.34
N GLY A 91 8.86 -15.74 -3.69
CA GLY A 91 7.99 -15.57 -2.53
C GLY A 91 8.62 -14.71 -1.42
N SER A 92 9.92 -14.88 -1.16
CA SER A 92 10.69 -14.06 -0.21
C SER A 92 10.86 -12.61 -0.67
N GLY A 93 11.15 -12.38 -1.94
CA GLY A 93 11.26 -11.04 -2.53
C GLY A 93 9.94 -10.30 -2.51
N LYS A 94 8.83 -10.98 -2.82
CA LYS A 94 7.48 -10.42 -2.71
C LYS A 94 7.15 -10.04 -1.28
N ALA A 95 7.44 -10.91 -0.31
CA ALA A 95 7.19 -10.63 1.11
C ALA A 95 8.01 -9.43 1.61
N ALA A 96 9.31 -9.39 1.30
CA ALA A 96 10.17 -8.26 1.66
C ALA A 96 9.66 -6.94 1.09
N TYR A 97 9.30 -6.89 -0.20
CA TYR A 97 8.70 -5.74 -0.85
C TYR A 97 7.43 -5.26 -0.14
N LEU A 98 6.49 -6.19 0.14
CA LEU A 98 5.23 -5.85 0.78
C LEU A 98 5.43 -5.30 2.20
N ILE A 99 6.33 -5.87 2.98
CA ILE A 99 6.62 -5.41 4.35
C ILE A 99 7.27 -4.03 4.32
N VAL A 100 8.34 -3.86 3.54
CA VAL A 100 9.08 -2.60 3.50
C VAL A 100 8.20 -1.46 2.99
N SER A 101 7.50 -1.65 1.87
CA SER A 101 6.60 -0.61 1.33
C SER A 101 5.49 -0.24 2.31
N GLN A 102 4.91 -1.23 3.04
CA GLN A 102 3.88 -0.96 4.04
C GLN A 102 4.39 -0.16 5.22
N VAL A 103 5.57 -0.47 5.74
CA VAL A 103 6.19 0.29 6.84
C VAL A 103 6.39 1.75 6.43
N PHE A 104 6.94 2.00 5.22
CA PHE A 104 7.11 3.37 4.72
C PHE A 104 5.78 4.10 4.55
N CYS A 105 4.75 3.46 4.00
CA CYS A 105 3.43 4.06 3.84
C CYS A 105 2.80 4.43 5.20
N ILE A 106 2.90 3.56 6.21
CA ILE A 106 2.40 3.87 7.55
C ILE A 106 3.20 5.01 8.20
N MET A 107 4.53 5.03 8.02
CA MET A 107 5.35 6.14 8.52
C MET A 107 4.91 7.48 7.90
N ILE A 108 4.71 7.53 6.58
CA ILE A 108 4.20 8.73 5.90
C ILE A 108 2.84 9.13 6.49
N LEU A 109 1.91 8.18 6.62
CA LEU A 109 0.59 8.45 7.21
C LEU A 109 0.70 9.10 8.59
N LEU A 110 1.52 8.53 9.46
CA LEU A 110 1.71 9.05 10.83
C LEU A 110 2.40 10.41 10.83
N CYS A 111 3.42 10.62 9.98
CA CYS A 111 4.12 11.90 9.85
C CYS A 111 3.18 13.05 9.43
N PHE A 112 2.14 12.77 8.65
CA PHE A 112 1.18 13.79 8.24
C PHE A 112 0.01 13.97 9.22
N ILE A 113 -0.46 12.91 9.87
CA ILE A 113 -1.56 12.97 10.83
C ILE A 113 -1.10 13.58 12.15
N TYR A 114 0.04 13.10 12.67
CA TYR A 114 0.52 13.43 14.01
C TYR A 114 0.69 14.93 14.26
N PRO A 115 1.45 15.71 13.47
CA PRO A 115 1.71 17.12 13.80
C PRO A 115 0.44 17.96 13.81
N ASN A 116 -0.47 17.70 12.88
CA ASN A 116 -1.69 18.48 12.75
C ASN A 116 -2.64 18.29 13.93
N LEU A 117 -2.85 17.03 14.33
CA LEU A 117 -3.76 16.72 15.43
C LEU A 117 -3.12 16.96 16.79
N TRP A 118 -1.79 16.80 16.88
CA TRP A 118 -1.05 17.20 18.07
C TRP A 118 -1.17 18.71 18.33
N GLN A 119 -0.96 19.56 17.32
CA GLN A 119 -1.13 21.00 17.43
C GLN A 119 -2.57 21.38 17.81
N LEU A 120 -3.57 20.71 17.21
CA LEU A 120 -4.97 20.92 17.55
C LEU A 120 -5.24 20.57 19.02
N GLY A 121 -4.74 19.43 19.49
CA GLY A 121 -4.87 19.00 20.87
C GLY A 121 -4.22 19.97 21.86
N THR A 122 -3.02 20.48 21.56
CA THR A 122 -2.33 21.50 22.37
C THR A 122 -3.13 22.81 22.43
N LYS A 123 -3.66 23.26 21.27
CA LYS A 123 -4.52 24.47 21.22
C LYS A 123 -5.76 24.29 22.07
N ASP A 124 -6.47 23.19 21.92
CA ASP A 124 -7.71 22.93 22.69
C ASP A 124 -7.42 22.79 24.18
N SER A 125 -6.30 22.17 24.59
CA SER A 125 -5.87 22.10 25.98
C SER A 125 -5.69 23.49 26.60
N ASN A 126 -5.10 24.42 25.84
CA ASN A 126 -4.94 25.80 26.31
C ASN A 126 -6.29 26.54 26.42
N LEU A 127 -7.18 26.37 25.42
CA LEU A 127 -8.52 26.99 25.46
C LEU A 127 -9.34 26.51 26.66
N VAL A 128 -9.28 25.22 27.00
CA VAL A 128 -9.96 24.64 28.17
C VAL A 128 -9.35 25.19 29.46
N LYS A 129 -8.02 25.30 29.56
CA LYS A 129 -7.35 25.88 30.75
C LYS A 129 -7.78 27.31 31.00
N PHE A 130 -8.01 28.10 29.95
CA PHE A 130 -8.48 29.48 30.04
C PHE A 130 -10.01 29.61 30.12
N LYS A 131 -10.75 28.49 30.25
CA LYS A 131 -12.22 28.44 30.35
C LYS A 131 -12.95 29.03 29.13
N HIS A 132 -12.33 29.01 27.96
CA HIS A 132 -12.95 29.46 26.70
C HIS A 132 -13.72 28.36 25.97
N GLU A 133 -13.43 27.09 26.23
CA GLU A 133 -14.11 25.94 25.65
C GLU A 133 -14.31 24.83 26.68
N ASN A 134 -15.32 23.97 26.43
CA ASN A 134 -15.51 22.74 27.18
C ASN A 134 -14.55 21.64 26.71
N GLU A 135 -14.18 20.76 27.62
CA GLU A 135 -13.31 19.63 27.31
C GLU A 135 -13.97 18.59 26.36
N ASP A 136 -13.38 18.34 25.21
CA ASP A 136 -13.79 17.27 24.29
C ASP A 136 -12.57 16.37 23.93
N LYS A 137 -12.29 15.39 24.81
CA LYS A 137 -11.20 14.42 24.58
C LYS A 137 -11.38 13.55 23.34
N LEU A 138 -12.60 13.40 22.87
CA LEU A 138 -12.91 12.56 21.69
C LEU A 138 -12.85 13.34 20.37
N LYS A 139 -12.54 14.64 20.39
CA LYS A 139 -12.50 15.49 19.18
C LYS A 139 -11.59 14.90 18.10
N GLY A 140 -10.40 14.41 18.47
CA GLY A 140 -9.48 13.75 17.53
C GLY A 140 -10.06 12.48 16.90
N LEU A 141 -10.78 11.66 17.68
CA LEU A 141 -11.48 10.48 17.18
C LEU A 141 -12.59 10.85 16.19
N LYS A 142 -13.42 11.84 16.53
CA LYS A 142 -14.51 12.35 15.68
C LYS A 142 -13.97 12.84 14.33
N ILE A 143 -12.88 13.61 14.35
CA ILE A 143 -12.21 14.10 13.14
C ILE A 143 -11.71 12.92 12.28
N GLY A 144 -11.05 11.94 12.91
CA GLY A 144 -10.57 10.73 12.23
C GLY A 144 -11.70 9.92 11.62
N LEU A 145 -12.81 9.71 12.33
CA LEU A 145 -13.98 8.99 11.82
C LEU A 145 -14.60 9.69 10.62
N ILE A 146 -14.75 11.01 10.65
CA ILE A 146 -15.27 11.78 9.51
C ILE A 146 -14.35 11.63 8.29
N SER A 147 -13.04 11.65 8.51
CA SER A 147 -12.06 11.58 7.40
C SER A 147 -12.03 10.23 6.68
N VAL A 148 -12.52 9.14 7.29
CA VAL A 148 -12.57 7.81 6.67
C VAL A 148 -13.92 7.46 6.07
N ILE A 149 -14.95 8.30 6.23
CA ILE A 149 -16.29 8.06 5.67
C ILE A 149 -16.23 7.69 4.17
N PRO A 150 -15.51 8.40 3.29
CA PRO A 150 -15.46 8.06 1.87
C PRO A 150 -14.84 6.67 1.61
N ILE A 151 -13.88 6.24 2.44
CA ILE A 151 -13.26 4.91 2.35
C ILE A 151 -14.29 3.84 2.69
N TYR A 152 -15.05 4.04 3.77
CA TYR A 152 -16.12 3.11 4.17
C TYR A 152 -17.28 3.06 3.16
N LEU A 153 -17.65 4.20 2.56
CA LEU A 153 -18.66 4.21 1.50
C LEU A 153 -18.23 3.34 0.33
N PHE A 154 -16.95 3.40 -0.07
CA PHE A 154 -16.44 2.52 -1.13
C PHE A 154 -16.48 1.03 -0.71
N LEU A 155 -16.11 0.71 0.51
CA LEU A 155 -16.19 -0.67 1.04
C LEU A 155 -17.63 -1.18 1.09
N LEU A 156 -18.59 -0.32 1.44
CA LEU A 156 -20.02 -0.66 1.39
C LEU A 156 -20.48 -0.91 -0.05
N CYS A 157 -20.04 -0.09 -1.03
CA CYS A 157 -20.30 -0.36 -2.43
C CYS A 157 -19.71 -1.69 -2.89
N LEU A 158 -18.51 -2.04 -2.44
CA LEU A 158 -17.87 -3.32 -2.75
C LEU A 158 -18.65 -4.50 -2.13
N ALA A 159 -19.15 -4.36 -0.90
CA ALA A 159 -19.99 -5.35 -0.24
C ALA A 159 -21.35 -5.50 -0.96
N ALA A 160 -21.97 -4.38 -1.36
CA ALA A 160 -23.19 -4.38 -2.16
C ALA A 160 -22.97 -5.07 -3.52
N ALA A 161 -21.84 -4.86 -4.17
CA ALA A 161 -21.48 -5.54 -5.41
C ALA A 161 -21.49 -7.07 -5.26
N LYS A 162 -20.98 -7.57 -4.13
CA LYS A 162 -21.04 -9.00 -3.83
C LYS A 162 -22.46 -9.51 -3.65
N ILE A 163 -23.31 -8.76 -2.93
CA ILE A 163 -24.70 -9.17 -2.62
C ILE A 163 -25.58 -9.13 -3.87
N PHE A 164 -25.46 -8.08 -4.67
CA PHE A 164 -26.29 -7.86 -5.84
C PHE A 164 -25.71 -8.41 -7.15
N GLY A 165 -24.53 -9.01 -7.12
CA GLY A 165 -23.91 -9.68 -8.27
C GLY A 165 -23.37 -8.76 -9.37
N PHE A 166 -23.17 -7.44 -9.11
CA PHE A 166 -22.54 -6.58 -10.11
C PHE A 166 -21.03 -6.59 -10.02
N ASN A 167 -20.37 -6.41 -11.17
CA ASN A 167 -18.93 -6.58 -11.28
C ASN A 167 -18.17 -5.33 -10.82
N LEU A 168 -17.81 -5.29 -9.53
CA LEU A 168 -16.92 -4.27 -8.99
C LEU A 168 -15.59 -4.92 -8.58
N SER A 169 -14.49 -4.42 -9.14
CA SER A 169 -13.16 -4.98 -8.85
C SER A 169 -12.60 -4.45 -7.52
N PRO A 170 -12.17 -5.34 -6.60
CA PRO A 170 -11.47 -4.95 -5.38
C PRO A 170 -10.13 -4.23 -5.65
N LEU A 171 -9.56 -4.38 -6.85
CA LEU A 171 -8.36 -3.67 -7.28
C LEU A 171 -8.54 -2.16 -7.25
N LEU A 172 -9.75 -1.64 -7.52
CA LEU A 172 -10.05 -0.22 -7.41
C LEU A 172 -9.86 0.28 -5.96
N PHE A 173 -10.30 -0.51 -4.97
CA PHE A 173 -10.08 -0.17 -3.57
C PHE A 173 -8.59 -0.09 -3.22
N LYS A 174 -7.80 -1.05 -3.71
CA LYS A 174 -6.34 -1.08 -3.54
C LYS A 174 -5.67 0.14 -4.17
N THR A 175 -6.07 0.50 -5.40
CA THR A 175 -5.49 1.63 -6.14
C THR A 175 -5.84 2.98 -5.51
N LEU A 176 -7.05 3.12 -4.95
CA LEU A 176 -7.49 4.35 -4.28
C LEU A 176 -6.93 4.50 -2.85
N ASN A 177 -6.42 3.41 -2.26
CA ASN A 177 -5.88 3.41 -0.91
C ASN A 177 -4.43 2.86 -0.85
N PRO A 178 -3.46 3.45 -1.58
CA PRO A 178 -2.07 3.01 -1.62
C PRO A 178 -1.39 2.99 -0.26
N CYS A 179 -1.86 3.78 0.69
CA CYS A 179 -1.38 3.77 2.07
C CYS A 179 -1.47 2.37 2.73
N PHE A 180 -2.44 1.57 2.32
CA PHE A 180 -2.65 0.19 2.80
C PHE A 180 -2.39 -0.86 1.71
N PHE A 181 -1.71 -0.49 0.61
CA PHE A 181 -1.53 -1.32 -0.58
C PHE A 181 -1.10 -2.75 -0.28
N SER A 182 -0.05 -2.91 0.52
CA SER A 182 0.52 -4.24 0.80
C SER A 182 -0.40 -5.09 1.67
N LEU A 183 -1.07 -4.48 2.66
CA LEU A 183 -2.04 -5.17 3.49
C LEU A 183 -3.26 -5.58 2.66
N ILE A 184 -3.75 -4.69 1.79
CA ILE A 184 -4.87 -5.00 0.89
C ILE A 184 -4.46 -6.12 -0.08
N GLU A 185 -3.24 -6.10 -0.65
CA GLU A 185 -2.73 -7.15 -1.54
C GLU A 185 -2.78 -8.53 -0.88
N VAL A 186 -2.32 -8.63 0.37
CA VAL A 186 -2.34 -9.87 1.16
C VAL A 186 -3.78 -10.32 1.42
N ILE A 187 -4.68 -9.39 1.78
CA ILE A 187 -6.08 -9.71 2.06
C ILE A 187 -6.81 -10.16 0.78
N LEU A 188 -6.60 -9.47 -0.33
CA LEU A 188 -7.21 -9.83 -1.61
C LEU A 188 -6.71 -11.18 -2.13
N ASN A 189 -5.43 -11.49 -1.95
CA ASN A 189 -4.81 -12.76 -2.36
C ASN A 189 -5.25 -13.19 -3.77
N GLY A 190 -5.13 -12.29 -4.75
CA GLY A 190 -5.47 -12.54 -6.15
C GLY A 190 -6.96 -12.47 -6.52
N ALA A 191 -7.87 -12.13 -5.60
CA ALA A 191 -9.28 -11.93 -5.91
C ALA A 191 -9.45 -10.83 -6.97
N LYS A 192 -10.14 -11.14 -8.07
CA LYS A 192 -10.37 -10.22 -9.20
C LYS A 192 -11.70 -9.50 -9.09
N THR A 193 -12.70 -10.15 -8.49
CA THR A 193 -14.06 -9.64 -8.34
C THR A 193 -14.50 -9.59 -6.89
N ALA A 194 -15.52 -8.81 -6.59
CA ALA A 194 -16.14 -8.76 -5.27
C ALA A 194 -16.67 -10.13 -4.84
N ALA A 195 -17.14 -10.95 -5.78
CA ALA A 195 -17.66 -12.29 -5.51
C ALA A 195 -16.58 -13.25 -4.97
N ASP A 196 -15.33 -13.10 -5.41
CA ASP A 196 -14.21 -13.97 -5.02
C ASP A 196 -13.77 -13.75 -3.55
N LEU A 197 -14.20 -12.65 -2.92
CA LEU A 197 -13.83 -12.32 -1.56
C LEU A 197 -14.68 -13.12 -0.56
N SER A 198 -14.04 -13.85 0.36
CA SER A 198 -14.71 -14.46 1.50
C SER A 198 -15.18 -13.39 2.51
N VAL A 199 -16.17 -13.72 3.33
CA VAL A 199 -16.67 -12.80 4.37
C VAL A 199 -15.56 -12.36 5.32
N GLY A 200 -14.66 -13.27 5.72
CA GLY A 200 -13.51 -12.92 6.58
C GLY A 200 -12.59 -11.87 5.95
N ARG A 201 -12.34 -11.92 4.65
CA ARG A 201 -11.56 -10.92 3.94
C ARG A 201 -12.25 -9.55 3.92
N TYR A 202 -13.57 -9.52 3.76
CA TYR A 202 -14.33 -8.26 3.90
C TYR A 202 -14.17 -7.66 5.30
N VAL A 203 -14.30 -8.46 6.36
CA VAL A 203 -14.10 -7.98 7.74
C VAL A 203 -12.70 -7.37 7.90
N LEU A 204 -11.66 -8.02 7.38
CA LEU A 204 -10.30 -7.48 7.43
C LEU A 204 -10.17 -6.15 6.67
N LEU A 205 -10.80 -6.03 5.49
CA LEU A 205 -10.81 -4.76 4.74
C LEU A 205 -11.52 -3.64 5.51
N PHE A 206 -12.60 -3.94 6.27
CA PHE A 206 -13.29 -2.96 7.11
C PHE A 206 -12.48 -2.53 8.34
N ILE A 207 -11.59 -3.40 8.84
CA ILE A 207 -10.72 -3.07 9.99
C ILE A 207 -9.58 -2.12 9.59
N LEU A 208 -9.04 -2.23 8.37
CA LEU A 208 -7.88 -1.44 7.95
C LEU A 208 -8.03 0.08 8.11
N PRO A 209 -9.13 0.73 7.67
CA PRO A 209 -9.26 2.18 7.80
C PRO A 209 -9.36 2.66 9.26
N ILE A 210 -9.61 1.79 10.25
CA ILE A 210 -9.66 2.13 11.67
C ILE A 210 -8.32 2.67 12.18
N ILE A 211 -7.22 2.32 11.53
CA ILE A 211 -5.88 2.84 11.85
C ILE A 211 -5.86 4.38 11.80
N ILE A 212 -6.59 5.00 10.87
CA ILE A 212 -6.64 6.46 10.71
C ILE A 212 -7.32 7.15 11.90
N PRO A 213 -8.56 6.79 12.31
CA PRO A 213 -9.17 7.35 13.52
C PRO A 213 -8.36 7.07 14.80
N ALA A 214 -7.76 5.88 14.91
CA ALA A 214 -6.92 5.54 16.06
C ALA A 214 -5.66 6.41 16.13
N ALA A 215 -4.95 6.59 15.01
CA ALA A 215 -3.81 7.50 14.93
C ALA A 215 -4.21 8.96 15.20
N SER A 216 -5.39 9.38 14.70
CA SER A 216 -5.94 10.71 14.92
C SER A 216 -6.24 10.96 16.39
N PHE A 217 -6.88 10.00 17.04
CA PHE A 217 -7.17 10.07 18.47
C PHE A 217 -5.91 10.12 19.32
N GLY A 218 -4.96 9.19 19.06
CA GLY A 218 -3.69 9.14 19.80
C GLY A 218 -2.89 10.43 19.65
N SER A 219 -2.77 10.96 18.43
CA SER A 219 -2.06 12.22 18.16
C SER A 219 -2.71 13.42 18.88
N TYR A 220 -4.04 13.50 18.86
CA TYR A 220 -4.79 14.55 19.54
C TYR A 220 -4.60 14.48 21.07
N ILE A 221 -4.71 13.29 21.67
CA ILE A 221 -4.53 13.12 23.13
C ILE A 221 -3.10 13.44 23.55
N LEU A 222 -2.09 13.07 22.79
CA LEU A 222 -0.69 13.44 23.05
C LEU A 222 -0.52 14.96 23.04
N GLY A 223 -1.13 15.65 22.06
CA GLY A 223 -1.13 17.10 22.00
C GLY A 223 -1.89 17.73 23.18
N TYR A 224 -3.07 17.21 23.49
CA TYR A 224 -3.88 17.69 24.63
C TYR A 224 -3.16 17.59 25.98
N LYS A 225 -2.33 16.55 26.14
CA LYS A 225 -1.46 16.36 27.33
C LYS A 225 -0.13 17.11 27.23
N ASN A 226 0.13 17.86 26.15
CA ASN A 226 1.43 18.51 25.86
C ASN A 226 2.61 17.54 25.86
N ILE A 227 2.40 16.30 25.44
CA ILE A 227 3.46 15.30 25.33
C ILE A 227 3.99 15.32 23.89
N SER A 228 5.23 15.79 23.71
CA SER A 228 5.94 15.73 22.42
C SER A 228 6.80 14.48 22.35
N ILE A 229 6.56 13.63 21.32
CA ILE A 229 7.38 12.43 21.08
C ILE A 229 8.80 12.85 20.70
N GLY A 230 8.93 13.92 19.88
CA GLY A 230 10.24 14.43 19.44
C GLY A 230 11.12 14.90 20.59
N GLU A 231 10.55 15.67 21.53
CA GLU A 231 11.30 16.13 22.72
C GLU A 231 11.75 14.96 23.57
N LYS A 232 10.88 13.98 23.82
CA LYS A 232 11.26 12.78 24.61
C LYS A 232 12.39 11.98 23.97
N MET A 233 12.44 11.92 22.63
CA MET A 233 13.54 11.23 21.92
C MET A 233 14.86 11.98 22.02
N ILE A 234 14.83 13.32 21.95
CA ILE A 234 16.04 14.17 21.97
C ILE A 234 16.59 14.32 23.38
N TYR A 235 15.74 14.54 24.41
CA TYR A 235 16.18 14.81 25.77
C TYR A 235 16.55 13.58 26.60
N LYS A 236 16.13 12.36 26.21
CA LYS A 236 16.59 11.14 26.88
C LYS A 236 18.10 10.88 26.75
N LYS A 237 18.75 11.52 25.75
CA LYS A 237 20.20 11.41 25.51
C LYS A 237 21.04 12.30 26.43
N LYS A 238 20.46 13.35 27.03
CA LYS A 238 21.22 14.32 27.83
C LYS A 238 21.36 13.95 29.32
N ASN A 239 20.46 13.09 29.83
CA ASN A 239 20.50 12.69 31.25
C ASN A 239 21.35 11.41 31.50
N GLY A 240 22.00 10.85 30.49
CA GLY A 240 22.89 9.70 30.61
C GLY A 240 24.38 10.03 30.62
N GLU A 241 24.77 11.29 30.47
CA GLU A 241 26.18 11.69 30.38
C GLU A 241 26.71 12.39 31.66
N ASN A 242 25.92 12.47 32.73
CA ASN A 242 26.36 13.02 34.02
C ASN A 242 26.13 11.97 35.13
N ASN A 243 26.86 10.86 35.08
CA ASN A 243 27.22 10.03 36.25
C ASN A 243 28.55 9.32 35.98
#